data_524dab0c3638b7625f5eaeee77f120d4
#
_entry.id   524dab0c3638b7625f5eaeee77f120d4
#
_cell.length_a   1.000
_cell.length_b   1.000
_cell.length_c   1.000
_cell.angle_alpha   90.00
_cell.angle_beta   90.00
_cell.angle_gamma   90.00
#
_symmetry.space_group_name_H-M   'P 1'
#
loop_
_entity.id
_entity.type
_entity.pdbx_description
1 polymer ?
#
loop_
_entity_poly.entity_id
_entity_poly.type
_entity_poly.pdbx_seq_one_letter_code
_entity_poly.pdbx_strand_id
1 'polypeptide(L)'
;TKVGIICESNKYFIPLCSLIDSYQMNNAHILGTERIGKLLVQYSIPAIIGMTITSLYNIIDSIFIGHGVGTMALSALALTFPLMNLGAAFGALVGVGAATLISVKLGQKDYDTAQRVLGNVFVLNILLGLAFTVIVFPFLNPILYFFGGSDETVEYARQFMEIILLGNVVTHLYLGLNAVLRASGHPKQAMLSLIHI
;
A
#
# COMPACT_ATOMS: atom_id res chain seq x y z
N THR A 1 10.29 -9.27 22.91
CA THR A 1 10.65 -8.59 24.19
C THR A 1 10.60 -7.07 24.12
N LYS A 2 11.00 -6.38 23.03
CA LYS A 2 10.85 -4.90 22.95
C LYS A 2 9.53 -4.46 22.33
N VAL A 3 8.92 -5.25 21.47
CA VAL A 3 7.58 -4.98 20.91
C VAL A 3 6.47 -5.38 21.90
N GLY A 4 6.68 -6.42 22.71
CA GLY A 4 5.83 -6.72 23.87
C GLY A 4 5.75 -5.55 24.84
N ILE A 5 6.83 -4.83 25.04
CA ILE A 5 6.89 -3.61 25.89
C ILE A 5 6.11 -2.46 25.27
N ILE A 6 6.06 -2.32 23.94
CA ILE A 6 5.27 -1.29 23.25
C ILE A 6 3.76 -1.66 23.29
N CYS A 7 3.39 -2.94 23.18
CA CYS A 7 2.02 -3.40 23.35
C CYS A 7 1.55 -3.30 24.81
N GLU A 8 2.40 -3.57 25.80
CA GLU A 8 2.05 -3.41 27.22
C GLU A 8 2.02 -1.94 27.67
N SER A 9 2.84 -1.09 27.08
CA SER A 9 2.97 0.32 27.50
C SER A 9 1.92 1.27 26.94
N ASN A 10 1.14 0.87 25.91
CA ASN A 10 0.19 1.77 25.28
C ASN A 10 -1.23 1.18 25.24
N LYS A 11 -2.05 1.57 26.22
CA LYS A 11 -3.46 1.15 26.39
C LYS A 11 -4.34 1.27 25.13
N TYR A 12 -3.94 2.10 24.17
CA TYR A 12 -4.67 2.32 22.92
C TYR A 12 -4.26 1.35 21.80
N PHE A 13 -3.11 0.66 21.95
CA PHE A 13 -2.61 -0.29 20.96
C PHE A 13 -2.94 -1.76 21.31
N ILE A 14 -3.30 -2.03 22.57
CA ILE A 14 -3.68 -3.37 23.07
C ILE A 14 -4.86 -3.98 22.29
N PRO A 15 -5.96 -3.25 21.98
CA PRO A 15 -7.06 -3.85 21.23
C PRO A 15 -6.68 -4.19 19.79
N LEU A 16 -5.75 -3.47 19.18
CA LEU A 16 -5.28 -3.79 17.84
C LEU A 16 -4.36 -5.02 17.84
N CYS A 17 -3.48 -5.16 18.83
CA CYS A 17 -2.63 -6.34 19.00
C CYS A 17 -3.45 -7.60 19.33
N SER A 18 -4.43 -7.51 20.23
CA SER A 18 -5.26 -8.66 20.59
C SER A 18 -6.23 -9.07 19.48
N LEU A 19 -6.72 -8.12 18.68
CA LEU A 19 -7.47 -8.42 17.46
C LEU A 19 -6.59 -9.10 16.41
N ILE A 20 -5.35 -8.68 16.27
CA ILE A 20 -4.38 -9.32 15.37
C ILE A 20 -4.07 -10.74 15.86
N ASP A 21 -3.83 -10.95 17.14
CA ASP A 21 -3.50 -12.26 17.72
C ASP A 21 -4.64 -13.27 17.62
N SER A 22 -5.86 -12.89 17.99
CA SER A 22 -7.01 -13.80 17.95
C SER A 22 -7.49 -14.11 16.52
N TYR A 23 -7.34 -13.15 15.59
CA TYR A 23 -7.69 -13.34 14.19
C TYR A 23 -6.62 -14.13 13.40
N GLN A 24 -5.35 -13.96 13.72
CA GLN A 24 -4.25 -14.64 13.02
C GLN A 24 -4.22 -16.15 13.30
N MET A 25 -4.51 -16.58 14.53
CA MET A 25 -4.47 -18.00 14.87
C MET A 25 -5.51 -18.85 14.13
N ASN A 26 -6.68 -18.30 13.85
CA ASN A 26 -7.78 -19.06 13.24
C ASN A 26 -7.63 -19.19 11.70
N ASN A 27 -7.08 -18.18 11.03
CA ASN A 27 -7.01 -18.12 9.57
C ASN A 27 -5.72 -18.73 8.98
N ALA A 28 -4.61 -18.70 9.72
CA ALA A 28 -3.36 -19.35 9.28
C ALA A 28 -3.51 -20.87 9.20
N HIS A 29 -4.35 -21.48 10.06
CA HIS A 29 -4.64 -22.91 10.03
C HIS A 29 -5.44 -23.33 8.78
N ILE A 30 -6.31 -22.45 8.27
CA ILE A 30 -7.14 -22.70 7.08
C ILE A 30 -6.27 -22.83 5.83
N LEU A 31 -5.19 -22.06 5.71
CA LEU A 31 -4.27 -22.11 4.57
C LEU A 31 -3.58 -23.48 4.41
N GLY A 32 -3.38 -24.21 5.50
CA GLY A 32 -2.74 -25.53 5.49
C GLY A 32 -3.69 -26.73 5.35
N THR A 33 -4.99 -26.53 5.59
CA THR A 33 -5.97 -27.65 5.72
C THR A 33 -7.05 -27.67 4.64
N GLU A 34 -7.38 -26.53 4.03
CA GLU A 34 -8.46 -26.42 3.05
C GLU A 34 -7.99 -26.83 1.63
N ARG A 35 -8.94 -27.23 0.79
CA ARG A 35 -8.69 -27.60 -0.62
C ARG A 35 -8.17 -26.38 -1.40
N ILE A 36 -7.11 -26.58 -2.19
CA ILE A 36 -6.43 -25.53 -2.96
C ILE A 36 -7.41 -24.73 -3.83
N GLY A 37 -8.36 -25.41 -4.52
CA GLY A 37 -9.35 -24.74 -5.38
C GLY A 37 -10.27 -23.79 -4.60
N LYS A 38 -10.68 -24.15 -3.37
CA LYS A 38 -11.52 -23.30 -2.51
C LYS A 38 -10.75 -22.09 -2.05
N LEU A 39 -9.49 -22.25 -1.64
CA LEU A 39 -8.59 -21.17 -1.27
C LEU A 39 -8.35 -20.22 -2.44
N LEU A 40 -8.10 -20.75 -3.64
CA LEU A 40 -7.88 -19.93 -4.83
C LEU A 40 -9.07 -18.99 -5.07
N VAL A 41 -10.30 -19.53 -5.08
CA VAL A 41 -11.52 -18.73 -5.28
C VAL A 41 -11.69 -17.70 -4.14
N GLN A 42 -11.47 -18.11 -2.90
CA GLN A 42 -11.61 -17.24 -1.73
C GLN A 42 -10.66 -16.05 -1.73
N TYR A 43 -9.46 -16.20 -2.31
CA TYR A 43 -8.46 -15.13 -2.42
C TYR A 43 -8.61 -14.33 -3.72
N SER A 44 -8.94 -15.01 -4.84
CA SER A 44 -9.05 -14.35 -6.14
C SER A 44 -10.26 -13.42 -6.24
N ILE A 45 -11.43 -13.82 -5.73
CA ILE A 45 -12.64 -12.99 -5.84
C ILE A 45 -12.45 -11.61 -5.16
N PRO A 46 -12.01 -11.50 -3.89
CA PRO A 46 -11.76 -10.19 -3.28
C PRO A 46 -10.69 -9.39 -4.02
N ALA A 47 -9.63 -10.04 -4.51
CA ALA A 47 -8.58 -9.36 -5.25
C ALA A 47 -9.10 -8.77 -6.57
N ILE A 48 -9.88 -9.54 -7.34
CA ILE A 48 -10.49 -9.08 -8.61
C ILE A 48 -11.45 -7.90 -8.34
N ILE A 49 -12.31 -8.01 -7.33
CA ILE A 49 -13.24 -6.92 -6.98
C ILE A 49 -12.46 -5.66 -6.60
N GLY A 50 -11.44 -5.78 -5.74
CA GLY A 50 -10.62 -4.64 -5.34
C GLY A 50 -9.91 -3.97 -6.53
N MET A 51 -9.28 -4.75 -7.41
CA MET A 51 -8.62 -4.24 -8.62
C MET A 51 -9.62 -3.58 -9.58
N THR A 52 -10.81 -4.16 -9.76
CA THR A 52 -11.85 -3.59 -10.62
C THR A 52 -12.33 -2.24 -10.09
N ILE A 53 -12.56 -2.12 -8.77
CA ILE A 53 -12.97 -0.86 -8.14
C ILE A 53 -11.88 0.20 -8.30
N THR A 54 -10.61 -0.16 -8.08
CA THR A 54 -9.49 0.77 -8.28
C THR A 54 -9.38 1.22 -9.74
N SER A 55 -9.58 0.33 -10.70
CA SER A 55 -9.58 0.67 -12.13
C SER A 55 -10.73 1.61 -12.51
N LEU A 56 -11.93 1.34 -11.99
CA LEU A 56 -13.08 2.22 -12.18
C LEU A 56 -12.85 3.60 -11.57
N TYR A 57 -12.27 3.67 -10.38
CA TYR A 57 -11.88 4.92 -9.74
C TYR A 57 -10.95 5.74 -10.63
N ASN A 58 -9.88 5.13 -11.16
CA ASN A 58 -8.93 5.81 -12.04
C ASN A 58 -9.59 6.33 -13.34
N ILE A 59 -10.55 5.57 -13.90
CA ILE A 59 -11.30 6.01 -15.10
C ILE A 59 -12.18 7.22 -14.75
N ILE A 60 -12.93 7.14 -13.66
CA ILE A 60 -13.82 8.21 -13.20
C ILE A 60 -13.00 9.48 -12.90
N ASP A 61 -11.89 9.35 -12.20
CA ASP A 61 -10.99 10.46 -11.89
C ASP A 61 -10.47 11.15 -13.16
N SER A 62 -10.03 10.37 -14.15
CA SER A 62 -9.62 10.88 -15.45
C SER A 62 -10.74 11.63 -16.20
N ILE A 63 -11.98 11.15 -16.12
CA ILE A 63 -13.15 11.81 -16.70
C ILE A 63 -13.40 13.16 -16.02
N PHE A 64 -13.37 13.20 -14.68
CA PHE A 64 -13.57 14.45 -13.93
C PHE A 64 -12.47 15.46 -14.20
N ILE A 65 -11.22 15.05 -14.24
CA ILE A 65 -10.09 15.93 -14.58
C ILE A 65 -10.22 16.45 -16.01
N GLY A 66 -10.52 15.57 -16.98
CA GLY A 66 -10.65 15.96 -18.38
C GLY A 66 -11.79 16.94 -18.65
N HIS A 67 -12.94 16.75 -18.01
CA HIS A 67 -14.10 17.64 -18.16
C HIS A 67 -14.04 18.89 -17.26
N GLY A 68 -13.48 18.77 -16.05
CA GLY A 68 -13.49 19.86 -15.06
C GLY A 68 -12.35 20.85 -15.24
N VAL A 69 -11.15 20.38 -15.61
CA VAL A 69 -9.94 21.21 -15.72
C VAL A 69 -9.47 21.35 -17.18
N GLY A 70 -9.70 20.32 -17.98
CA GLY A 70 -9.39 20.33 -19.40
C GLY A 70 -8.28 19.36 -19.83
N THR A 71 -7.99 19.36 -21.14
CA THR A 71 -7.04 18.40 -21.77
C THR A 71 -5.60 18.56 -21.30
N MET A 72 -5.18 19.78 -20.94
CA MET A 72 -3.83 20.03 -20.41
C MET A 72 -3.61 19.35 -19.06
N ALA A 73 -4.59 19.40 -18.16
CA ALA A 73 -4.52 18.70 -16.87
C ALA A 73 -4.51 17.17 -17.03
N LEU A 74 -5.24 16.65 -18.02
CA LEU A 74 -5.20 15.22 -18.34
C LEU A 74 -3.83 14.79 -18.87
N SER A 75 -3.20 15.62 -19.71
CA SER A 75 -1.83 15.38 -20.19
C SER A 75 -0.82 15.45 -19.04
N ALA A 76 -1.00 16.39 -18.12
CA ALA A 76 -0.19 16.50 -16.92
C ALA A 76 -0.32 15.27 -16.01
N LEU A 77 -1.52 14.72 -15.86
CA LEU A 77 -1.75 13.48 -15.11
C LEU A 77 -0.96 12.32 -15.75
N ALA A 78 -1.02 12.17 -17.08
CA ALA A 78 -0.25 11.15 -17.78
C ALA A 78 1.27 11.31 -17.58
N LEU A 79 1.76 12.54 -17.51
CA LEU A 79 3.16 12.85 -17.24
C LEU A 79 3.62 12.43 -15.84
N THR A 80 2.73 12.45 -14.84
CA THR A 80 3.05 12.05 -13.47
C THR A 80 3.05 10.53 -13.26
N PHE A 81 2.45 9.77 -14.16
CA PHE A 81 2.24 8.33 -14.05
C PHE A 81 3.53 7.52 -13.78
N PRO A 82 4.67 7.75 -14.49
CA PRO A 82 5.91 7.03 -14.21
C PRO A 82 6.41 7.26 -12.78
N LEU A 83 6.33 8.51 -12.29
CA LEU A 83 6.79 8.87 -10.96
C LEU A 83 5.89 8.27 -9.86
N MET A 84 4.58 8.29 -10.06
CA MET A 84 3.62 7.64 -9.16
C MET A 84 3.86 6.12 -9.08
N ASN A 85 4.07 5.46 -10.23
CA ASN A 85 4.38 4.03 -10.27
C ASN A 85 5.71 3.70 -9.59
N LEU A 86 6.72 4.55 -9.75
CA LEU A 86 7.99 4.39 -9.05
C LEU A 86 7.81 4.47 -7.53
N GLY A 87 7.07 5.47 -7.04
CA GLY A 87 6.73 5.59 -5.62
C GLY A 87 5.96 4.35 -5.11
N ALA A 88 4.94 3.93 -5.84
CA ALA A 88 4.17 2.73 -5.49
C ALA A 88 5.04 1.45 -5.46
N ALA A 89 6.01 1.33 -6.36
CA ALA A 89 6.93 0.20 -6.39
C ALA A 89 7.80 0.13 -5.12
N PHE A 90 8.30 1.26 -4.61
CA PHE A 90 9.05 1.30 -3.35
C PHE A 90 8.17 0.92 -2.15
N GLY A 91 6.94 1.41 -2.08
CA GLY A 91 5.98 1.02 -1.04
C GLY A 91 5.64 -0.46 -1.09
N ALA A 92 5.40 -1.00 -2.28
CA ALA A 92 5.11 -2.41 -2.49
C ALA A 92 6.31 -3.34 -2.21
N LEU A 93 7.54 -2.89 -2.50
CA LEU A 93 8.76 -3.68 -2.31
C LEU A 93 8.88 -4.21 -0.87
N VAL A 94 8.71 -3.32 0.11
CA VAL A 94 8.76 -3.68 1.53
C VAL A 94 7.61 -4.61 1.90
N GLY A 95 6.39 -4.29 1.43
CA GLY A 95 5.20 -5.07 1.73
C GLY A 95 5.27 -6.48 1.18
N VAL A 96 5.63 -6.65 -0.10
CA VAL A 96 5.72 -7.97 -0.76
C VAL A 96 6.86 -8.79 -0.19
N GLY A 97 8.03 -8.17 0.06
CA GLY A 97 9.16 -8.87 0.69
C GLY A 97 8.81 -9.39 2.09
N ALA A 98 8.20 -8.55 2.92
CA ALA A 98 7.78 -8.93 4.25
C ALA A 98 6.61 -9.93 4.25
N ALA A 99 5.68 -9.82 3.31
CA ALA A 99 4.56 -10.74 3.15
C ALA A 99 5.01 -12.19 3.00
N THR A 100 6.05 -12.41 2.20
CA THR A 100 6.64 -13.74 2.03
C THR A 100 7.21 -14.28 3.35
N LEU A 101 7.99 -13.45 4.06
CA LEU A 101 8.60 -13.85 5.34
C LEU A 101 7.52 -14.13 6.40
N ILE A 102 6.51 -13.26 6.49
CA ILE A 102 5.39 -13.44 7.43
C ILE A 102 4.62 -14.73 7.13
N SER A 103 4.33 -15.03 5.86
CA SER A 103 3.64 -16.27 5.48
C SER A 103 4.42 -17.52 5.92
N VAL A 104 5.75 -17.53 5.70
CA VAL A 104 6.62 -18.64 6.12
C VAL A 104 6.62 -18.78 7.65
N LYS A 105 6.76 -17.65 8.38
CA LYS A 105 6.79 -17.66 9.84
C LYS A 105 5.47 -18.08 10.47
N LEU A 106 4.34 -17.66 9.90
CA LEU A 106 3.01 -18.11 10.32
C LEU A 106 2.85 -19.64 10.08
N GLY A 107 3.32 -20.16 8.95
CA GLY A 107 3.33 -21.61 8.67
C GLY A 107 4.19 -22.40 9.66
N GLN A 108 5.29 -21.81 10.14
CA GLN A 108 6.16 -22.37 11.18
C GLN A 108 5.60 -22.18 12.60
N LYS A 109 4.48 -21.49 12.78
CA LYS A 109 3.89 -21.09 14.07
C LYS A 109 4.81 -20.18 14.90
N ASP A 110 5.75 -19.49 14.27
CA ASP A 110 6.65 -18.51 14.88
C ASP A 110 6.00 -17.12 14.84
N TYR A 111 5.01 -16.91 15.69
CA TYR A 111 4.22 -15.68 15.76
C TYR A 111 5.05 -14.48 16.23
N ASP A 112 6.00 -14.70 17.14
CA ASP A 112 6.89 -13.64 17.65
C ASP A 112 7.73 -13.01 16.54
N THR A 113 8.30 -13.83 15.66
CA THR A 113 9.06 -13.32 14.52
C THR A 113 8.13 -12.63 13.51
N ALA A 114 6.94 -13.19 13.25
CA ALA A 114 5.97 -12.57 12.34
C ALA A 114 5.55 -11.17 12.81
N GLN A 115 5.30 -10.97 14.11
CA GLN A 115 4.98 -9.66 14.70
C GLN A 115 6.14 -8.66 14.60
N ARG A 116 7.38 -9.12 14.84
CA ARG A 116 8.57 -8.26 14.68
C ARG A 116 8.75 -7.80 13.24
N VAL A 117 8.52 -8.69 12.28
CA VAL A 117 8.57 -8.35 10.85
C VAL A 117 7.50 -7.30 10.52
N LEU A 118 6.27 -7.44 11.03
CA LEU A 118 5.20 -6.45 10.83
C LEU A 118 5.59 -5.08 11.39
N GLY A 119 6.17 -5.01 12.58
CA GLY A 119 6.66 -3.77 13.16
C GLY A 119 7.76 -3.11 12.31
N ASN A 120 8.69 -3.91 11.77
CA ASN A 120 9.73 -3.42 10.87
C ASN A 120 9.16 -2.92 9.54
N VAL A 121 8.13 -3.57 8.99
CA VAL A 121 7.41 -3.12 7.78
C VAL A 121 6.83 -1.72 7.99
N PHE A 122 6.19 -1.49 9.13
CA PHE A 122 5.61 -0.20 9.45
C PHE A 122 6.66 0.91 9.47
N VAL A 123 7.75 0.72 10.23
CA VAL A 123 8.84 1.69 10.33
C VAL A 123 9.53 1.91 8.99
N LEU A 124 9.80 0.83 8.25
CA LEU A 124 10.53 0.90 6.98
C LEU A 124 9.69 1.62 5.89
N ASN A 125 8.37 1.41 5.85
CA ASN A 125 7.51 2.13 4.92
C ASN A 125 7.44 3.63 5.23
N ILE A 126 7.42 4.02 6.52
CA ILE A 126 7.50 5.44 6.90
C ILE A 126 8.82 6.04 6.44
N LEU A 127 9.94 5.37 6.73
CA LEU A 127 11.27 5.86 6.35
C LEU A 127 11.42 5.98 4.83
N LEU A 128 10.98 4.98 4.07
CA LEU A 128 11.06 5.01 2.61
C LEU A 128 10.11 6.05 2.02
N GLY A 129 8.88 6.18 2.55
CA GLY A 129 7.94 7.21 2.11
C GLY A 129 8.48 8.62 2.35
N LEU A 130 9.05 8.88 3.52
CA LEU A 130 9.72 10.15 3.83
C LEU A 130 10.95 10.38 2.94
N ALA A 131 11.81 9.38 2.80
CA ALA A 131 13.01 9.47 1.96
C ALA A 131 12.65 9.75 0.50
N PHE A 132 11.65 9.04 -0.05
CA PHE A 132 11.15 9.28 -1.41
C PHE A 132 10.64 10.72 -1.56
N THR A 133 9.82 11.21 -0.63
CA THR A 133 9.30 12.58 -0.66
C THR A 133 10.42 13.61 -0.59
N VAL A 134 11.37 13.48 0.35
CA VAL A 134 12.48 14.42 0.53
C VAL A 134 13.40 14.45 -0.70
N ILE A 135 13.62 13.30 -1.34
CA ILE A 135 14.47 13.22 -2.55
C ILE A 135 13.73 13.77 -3.77
N VAL A 136 12.48 13.40 -3.98
CA VAL A 136 11.74 13.75 -5.20
C VAL A 136 11.27 15.21 -5.21
N PHE A 137 10.85 15.73 -4.06
CA PHE A 137 10.26 17.06 -3.97
C PHE A 137 11.16 18.18 -4.55
N PRO A 138 12.46 18.30 -4.23
CA PRO A 138 13.32 19.34 -4.78
C PRO A 138 13.64 19.14 -6.28
N PHE A 139 13.59 17.90 -6.77
CA PHE A 139 13.88 17.56 -8.17
C PHE A 139 12.63 17.37 -9.02
N LEU A 140 11.46 17.74 -8.52
CA LEU A 140 10.19 17.48 -9.18
C LEU A 140 10.13 18.10 -10.58
N ASN A 141 10.48 19.38 -10.73
CA ASN A 141 10.48 20.06 -12.02
C ASN A 141 11.45 19.41 -13.04
N PRO A 142 12.74 19.20 -12.74
CA PRO A 142 13.65 18.49 -13.64
C PRO A 142 13.14 17.12 -14.07
N ILE A 143 12.53 16.37 -13.16
CA ILE A 143 11.97 15.04 -13.44
C ILE A 143 10.79 15.15 -14.41
N LEU A 144 9.87 16.09 -14.20
CA LEU A 144 8.72 16.28 -15.07
C LEU A 144 9.15 16.73 -16.49
N TYR A 145 10.12 17.62 -16.61
CA TYR A 145 10.69 17.98 -17.91
C TYR A 145 11.39 16.80 -18.58
N PHE A 146 12.10 15.98 -17.82
CA PHE A 146 12.74 14.76 -18.35
C PHE A 146 11.73 13.77 -18.94
N PHE A 147 10.53 13.68 -18.36
CA PHE A 147 9.44 12.87 -18.91
C PHE A 147 8.70 13.53 -20.10
N GLY A 148 9.17 14.69 -20.58
CA GLY A 148 8.65 15.34 -21.78
C GLY A 148 7.55 16.38 -21.50
N GLY A 149 7.50 16.92 -20.26
CA GLY A 149 6.60 18.01 -19.92
C GLY A 149 6.93 19.31 -20.68
N SER A 150 5.90 20.02 -21.13
CA SER A 150 5.99 21.41 -21.58
C SER A 150 5.79 22.37 -20.40
N ASP A 151 6.16 23.63 -20.56
CA ASP A 151 6.00 24.65 -19.52
C ASP A 151 4.56 24.71 -18.98
N GLU A 152 3.56 24.55 -19.86
CA GLU A 152 2.15 24.56 -19.49
C GLU A 152 1.73 23.28 -18.73
N THR A 153 2.20 22.11 -19.17
CA THR A 153 1.80 20.82 -18.53
C THR A 153 2.53 20.57 -17.23
N VAL A 154 3.78 21.04 -17.10
CA VAL A 154 4.58 20.89 -15.87
C VAL A 154 3.95 21.63 -14.70
N GLU A 155 3.34 22.80 -14.92
CA GLU A 155 2.68 23.54 -13.83
C GLU A 155 1.51 22.73 -13.21
N TYR A 156 0.63 22.15 -14.03
CA TYR A 156 -0.45 21.29 -13.55
C TYR A 156 0.08 20.00 -12.90
N ALA A 157 1.08 19.36 -13.52
CA ALA A 157 1.69 18.15 -13.02
C ALA A 157 2.37 18.36 -11.66
N ARG A 158 3.03 19.50 -11.48
CA ARG A 158 3.68 19.90 -10.24
C ARG A 158 2.68 20.07 -9.12
N GLN A 159 1.63 20.88 -9.32
CA GLN A 159 0.60 21.11 -8.31
C GLN A 159 -0.05 19.79 -7.85
N PHE A 160 -0.34 18.89 -8.78
CA PHE A 160 -0.87 17.58 -8.50
C PHE A 160 0.13 16.72 -7.69
N MET A 161 1.38 16.67 -8.13
CA MET A 161 2.42 15.85 -7.48
C MET A 161 2.81 16.35 -6.10
N GLU A 162 2.78 17.66 -5.85
CA GLU A 162 3.04 18.22 -4.51
C GLU A 162 2.05 17.67 -3.48
N ILE A 163 0.77 17.59 -3.84
CA ILE A 163 -0.27 17.02 -2.95
C ILE A 163 -0.05 15.51 -2.76
N ILE A 164 0.24 14.78 -3.83
CA ILE A 164 0.51 13.33 -3.77
C ILE A 164 1.74 13.04 -2.91
N LEU A 165 2.81 13.81 -3.05
CA LEU A 165 4.04 13.63 -2.27
C LEU A 165 3.83 13.91 -0.77
N LEU A 166 2.98 14.87 -0.40
CA LEU A 166 2.60 15.09 0.99
C LEU A 166 1.87 13.88 1.60
N GLY A 167 1.01 13.21 0.83
CA GLY A 167 0.30 11.99 1.23
C GLY A 167 1.11 10.70 1.06
N ASN A 168 2.30 10.76 0.48
CA ASN A 168 3.05 9.59 0.04
C ASN A 168 3.39 8.59 1.14
N VAL A 169 3.66 9.06 2.38
CA VAL A 169 3.92 8.19 3.53
C VAL A 169 2.71 7.31 3.83
N VAL A 170 1.50 7.87 3.75
CA VAL A 170 0.25 7.14 3.96
C VAL A 170 0.07 6.08 2.87
N THR A 171 0.35 6.45 1.62
CA THR A 171 0.30 5.51 0.48
C THR A 171 1.29 4.36 0.63
N HIS A 172 2.53 4.62 1.07
CA HIS A 172 3.52 3.58 1.33
C HIS A 172 3.07 2.63 2.46
N LEU A 173 2.58 3.17 3.57
CA LEU A 173 2.02 2.39 4.67
C LEU A 173 0.87 1.51 4.20
N TYR A 174 -0.05 2.08 3.44
CA TYR A 174 -1.18 1.36 2.88
C TYR A 174 -0.74 0.19 1.98
N LEU A 175 0.14 0.43 1.01
CA LEU A 175 0.63 -0.60 0.09
C LEU A 175 1.35 -1.72 0.83
N GLY A 176 2.23 -1.37 1.78
CA GLY A 176 2.97 -2.32 2.59
C GLY A 176 2.07 -3.19 3.46
N LEU A 177 1.17 -2.56 4.22
CA LEU A 177 0.28 -3.28 5.13
C LEU A 177 -0.78 -4.09 4.39
N ASN A 178 -1.28 -3.63 3.24
CA ASN A 178 -2.22 -4.37 2.41
C ASN A 178 -1.63 -5.69 1.91
N ALA A 179 -0.35 -5.70 1.50
CA ALA A 179 0.36 -6.92 1.12
C ALA A 179 0.48 -7.91 2.29
N VAL A 180 0.81 -7.41 3.47
CA VAL A 180 0.90 -8.22 4.70
C VAL A 180 -0.47 -8.79 5.10
N LEU A 181 -1.55 -8.00 5.03
CA LEU A 181 -2.91 -8.49 5.32
C LEU A 181 -3.31 -9.66 4.41
N ARG A 182 -2.99 -9.58 3.11
CA ARG A 182 -3.23 -10.69 2.19
C ARG A 182 -2.44 -11.94 2.57
N ALA A 183 -1.16 -11.76 2.89
CA ALA A 183 -0.26 -12.85 3.28
C ALA A 183 -0.64 -13.51 4.61
N SER A 184 -1.26 -12.75 5.52
CA SER A 184 -1.75 -13.25 6.82
C SER A 184 -3.09 -13.98 6.74
N GLY A 185 -3.64 -14.22 5.55
CA GLY A 185 -4.91 -14.93 5.40
C GLY A 185 -6.17 -14.04 5.46
N HIS A 186 -6.05 -12.71 5.32
CA HIS A 186 -7.14 -11.76 5.43
C HIS A 186 -7.44 -11.01 4.11
N PRO A 187 -7.72 -11.71 2.99
CA PRO A 187 -7.91 -11.07 1.69
C PRO A 187 -9.14 -10.14 1.64
N LYS A 188 -10.20 -10.46 2.40
CA LYS A 188 -11.40 -9.61 2.47
C LYS A 188 -11.13 -8.27 3.15
N GLN A 189 -10.34 -8.25 4.21
CA GLN A 189 -9.97 -7.02 4.91
C GLN A 189 -9.03 -6.17 4.06
N ALA A 190 -8.09 -6.80 3.36
CA ALA A 190 -7.22 -6.14 2.40
C ALA A 190 -8.03 -5.50 1.24
N MET A 191 -9.07 -6.17 0.76
CA MET A 191 -10.00 -5.60 -0.23
C MET A 191 -10.77 -4.39 0.34
N LEU A 192 -11.31 -4.51 1.55
CA LEU A 192 -12.04 -3.40 2.19
C LEU A 192 -11.14 -2.18 2.42
N SER A 193 -9.88 -2.39 2.82
CA SER A 193 -8.92 -1.28 2.97
C SER A 193 -8.64 -0.57 1.63
N LEU A 194 -8.72 -1.29 0.51
CA LEU A 194 -8.54 -0.78 -0.84
C LEU A 194 -9.72 0.09 -1.31
N ILE A 195 -10.93 -0.19 -0.80
CA ILE A 195 -12.14 0.55 -1.14
C ILE A 195 -12.28 1.82 -0.29
N HIS A 196 -11.69 1.85 0.92
CA HIS A 196 -11.86 2.95 1.89
C HIS A 196 -10.78 4.04 1.79
N ILE A 197 -9.77 3.86 0.95
CA ILE A 197 -8.75 4.85 0.64
C ILE A 197 -9.01 5.53 -0.70
#